data_55207a311e64c3b4a38bb077cc2b1578
#
_entry.id   55207a311e64c3b4a38bb077cc2b1578
#
_cell.length_a   1.000
_cell.length_b   1.000
_cell.length_c   1.000
_cell.angle_alpha   90.00
_cell.angle_beta   90.00
_cell.angle_gamma   90.00
#
_symmetry.space_group_name_H-M   'P 1'
#
loop_
_entity.id
_entity.type
_entity.pdbx_description
1 polymer ?
#
loop_
_entity_poly.entity_id
_entity_poly.type
_entity_poly.pdbx_seq_one_letter_code
_entity_poly.pdbx_strand_id
1 'polypeptide(L)'
;MNRFVQYIIFFEILTAQAGESLKNSPLFVLSKIEKTLPVTADTLLEFNPDWVSSLKLILPCENVNVPKRTMRLPNAPRRYRNGTHKGIDFFANWGTPVKAVADGIVVRSDQNFKEVPSDFRENMLSATTKVGYTPSDIFNNILLGKAVFLDHGFDLVPGFRTITIYAHLSHIERNIKPGEKVVGGQLIGNSGNTGMRESTLGSKSGSHLHWEMILQKNDQEIYLGKNIPNPELYNMLYNIFN
;
A
#
# COMPACT_ATOMS: atom_id res chain seq x y z
N MET A 1 9.59 48.82 -5.84
CA MET A 1 10.27 47.66 -6.39
C MET A 1 10.67 46.64 -5.29
N ASN A 2 9.93 46.55 -4.16
CA ASN A 2 10.34 45.73 -3.00
C ASN A 2 9.26 44.77 -2.45
N ARG A 3 8.13 44.58 -3.12
CA ARG A 3 7.10 43.65 -2.66
C ARG A 3 7.15 42.29 -3.37
N PHE A 4 7.74 42.20 -4.55
CA PHE A 4 7.82 40.95 -5.31
C PHE A 4 8.93 40.01 -4.80
N VAL A 5 10.03 40.58 -4.28
CA VAL A 5 11.15 39.77 -3.75
C VAL A 5 10.81 39.07 -2.43
N GLN A 6 9.98 39.70 -1.59
CA GLN A 6 9.56 39.08 -0.31
C GLN A 6 8.63 37.87 -0.49
N TYR A 7 7.80 37.85 -1.54
CA TYR A 7 6.92 36.73 -1.81
C TYR A 7 7.68 35.50 -2.37
N ILE A 8 8.73 35.73 -3.14
CA ILE A 8 9.56 34.65 -3.70
C ILE A 8 10.38 33.95 -2.59
N ILE A 9 10.95 34.73 -1.67
CA ILE A 9 11.72 34.20 -0.53
C ILE A 9 10.82 33.40 0.42
N PHE A 10 9.57 33.83 0.64
CA PHE A 10 8.63 33.12 1.51
C PHE A 10 8.15 31.81 0.88
N PHE A 11 8.02 31.77 -0.45
CA PHE A 11 7.63 30.55 -1.17
C PHE A 11 8.77 29.53 -1.21
N GLU A 12 10.01 29.98 -1.38
CA GLU A 12 11.18 29.09 -1.33
C GLU A 12 11.44 28.51 0.08
N ILE A 13 11.22 29.29 1.13
CA ILE A 13 11.36 28.81 2.52
C ILE A 13 10.26 27.79 2.85
N LEU A 14 9.01 28.01 2.39
CA LEU A 14 7.93 27.03 2.60
C LEU A 14 8.15 25.74 1.82
N THR A 15 8.69 25.81 0.61
CA THR A 15 9.02 24.63 -0.19
C THR A 15 10.25 23.89 0.35
N ALA A 16 11.22 24.60 0.91
CA ALA A 16 12.40 24.02 1.54
C ALA A 16 12.03 23.30 2.85
N GLN A 17 11.18 23.89 3.71
CA GLN A 17 10.72 23.25 4.94
C GLN A 17 9.79 22.06 4.67
N ALA A 18 8.88 22.15 3.70
CA ALA A 18 8.08 21.01 3.26
C ALA A 18 8.96 19.90 2.66
N GLY A 19 10.01 20.28 1.93
CA GLY A 19 10.98 19.35 1.35
C GLY A 19 11.82 18.61 2.40
N GLU A 20 12.21 19.25 3.50
CA GLU A 20 12.95 18.62 4.60
C GLU A 20 12.07 17.73 5.49
N SER A 21 10.84 18.14 5.76
CA SER A 21 9.88 17.31 6.50
C SER A 21 9.51 16.05 5.74
N LEU A 22 9.39 16.12 4.41
CA LEU A 22 9.15 14.97 3.55
C LEU A 22 10.40 14.06 3.42
N LYS A 23 11.61 14.63 3.46
CA LYS A 23 12.88 13.87 3.38
C LYS A 23 13.10 12.96 4.57
N ASN A 24 12.56 13.29 5.73
CA ASN A 24 12.68 12.51 6.97
C ASN A 24 11.47 11.63 7.26
N SER A 25 10.45 11.62 6.37
CA SER A 25 9.33 10.70 6.51
C SER A 25 9.69 9.31 5.98
N PRO A 26 9.23 8.23 6.62
CA PRO A 26 9.43 6.86 6.11
C PRO A 26 8.93 6.70 4.66
N LEU A 27 7.90 7.45 4.26
CA LEU A 27 7.36 7.48 2.89
C LEU A 27 8.33 8.10 1.88
N PHE A 28 9.11 9.12 2.28
CA PHE A 28 10.09 9.72 1.38
C PHE A 28 11.26 8.76 1.12
N VAL A 29 11.63 7.94 2.10
CA VAL A 29 12.61 6.87 1.92
C VAL A 29 12.07 5.85 0.91
N LEU A 30 10.79 5.43 1.03
CA LEU A 30 10.15 4.51 0.09
C LEU A 30 10.09 5.07 -1.36
N SER A 31 9.79 6.36 -1.53
CA SER A 31 9.72 6.98 -2.86
C SER A 31 11.09 7.28 -3.48
N LYS A 32 12.11 7.49 -2.66
CA LYS A 32 13.47 7.79 -3.14
C LYS A 32 14.19 6.54 -3.67
N ILE A 33 13.80 5.35 -3.21
CA ILE A 33 14.36 4.08 -3.66
C ILE A 33 14.00 3.81 -5.14
N GLU A 34 12.85 4.27 -5.62
CA GLU A 34 12.48 4.13 -7.04
C GLU A 34 13.30 5.03 -8.01
N LYS A 35 14.02 6.06 -7.52
CA LYS A 35 14.63 7.10 -8.38
C LYS A 35 16.14 7.08 -8.52
N THR A 36 16.86 6.30 -7.75
CA THR A 36 18.33 6.39 -7.76
C THR A 36 18.97 5.03 -7.76
N LEU A 37 19.25 4.48 -8.91
CA LEU A 37 20.49 3.80 -9.32
C LEU A 37 20.22 3.09 -10.66
N PRO A 38 21.14 3.08 -11.63
CA PRO A 38 21.09 2.12 -12.71
C PRO A 38 21.38 0.74 -12.10
N VAL A 39 20.31 0.01 -11.77
CA VAL A 39 20.42 -1.38 -11.35
C VAL A 39 20.88 -2.17 -12.57
N THR A 40 22.08 -2.71 -12.53
CA THR A 40 22.50 -3.69 -13.52
C THR A 40 21.57 -4.89 -13.45
N ALA A 41 21.21 -5.48 -14.59
CA ALA A 41 20.22 -6.54 -14.69
C ALA A 41 20.47 -7.74 -13.74
N ASP A 42 21.71 -7.94 -13.31
CA ASP A 42 22.15 -9.05 -12.44
C ASP A 42 21.86 -8.85 -10.95
N THR A 43 21.23 -7.73 -10.53
CA THR A 43 20.99 -7.39 -9.11
C THR A 43 19.55 -7.20 -8.72
N LEU A 44 18.60 -7.43 -9.64
CA LEU A 44 17.17 -7.34 -9.31
C LEU A 44 16.75 -8.46 -8.36
N LEU A 45 16.15 -8.07 -7.23
CA LEU A 45 15.61 -9.01 -6.26
C LEU A 45 14.44 -9.77 -6.89
N GLU A 46 14.58 -11.09 -7.04
CA GLU A 46 13.50 -11.98 -7.43
C GLU A 46 12.86 -12.61 -6.19
N PHE A 47 11.53 -12.71 -6.17
CA PHE A 47 10.83 -13.31 -5.04
C PHE A 47 11.06 -14.83 -5.01
N ASN A 48 11.48 -15.33 -3.83
CA ASN A 48 11.62 -16.76 -3.58
C ASN A 48 10.58 -17.20 -2.52
N PRO A 49 9.68 -18.14 -2.84
CA PRO A 49 8.67 -18.66 -1.91
C PRO A 49 9.25 -19.21 -0.59
N ASP A 50 10.49 -19.70 -0.60
CA ASP A 50 11.15 -20.24 0.60
C ASP A 50 11.32 -19.18 1.70
N TRP A 51 11.41 -17.89 1.36
CA TRP A 51 11.54 -16.82 2.35
C TRP A 51 10.34 -16.73 3.28
N VAL A 52 9.18 -17.15 2.82
CA VAL A 52 7.91 -17.09 3.55
C VAL A 52 7.31 -18.46 3.86
N SER A 53 8.06 -19.54 3.65
CA SER A 53 7.57 -20.91 3.84
C SER A 53 7.12 -21.22 5.27
N SER A 54 7.75 -20.61 6.27
CA SER A 54 7.41 -20.72 7.69
C SER A 54 6.51 -19.60 8.21
N LEU A 55 6.19 -18.61 7.37
CA LEU A 55 5.42 -17.44 7.78
C LEU A 55 3.97 -17.84 8.11
N LYS A 56 3.48 -17.40 9.27
CA LYS A 56 2.10 -17.54 9.71
C LYS A 56 1.56 -16.18 10.12
N LEU A 57 0.46 -15.78 9.51
CA LEU A 57 -0.20 -14.51 9.73
C LEU A 57 -1.67 -14.72 10.13
N ILE A 58 -2.19 -13.78 10.92
CA ILE A 58 -3.60 -13.73 11.26
C ILE A 58 -4.39 -13.24 10.04
N LEU A 59 -5.55 -13.85 9.74
CA LEU A 59 -6.45 -13.32 8.71
C LEU A 59 -6.84 -11.87 9.04
N PRO A 60 -6.63 -10.92 8.11
CA PRO A 60 -6.94 -9.51 8.37
C PRO A 60 -8.43 -9.21 8.50
N CYS A 61 -9.29 -10.07 7.93
CA CYS A 61 -10.75 -10.01 8.11
C CYS A 61 -11.23 -11.38 8.58
N GLU A 62 -11.89 -11.43 9.72
CA GLU A 62 -12.38 -12.67 10.30
C GLU A 62 -13.36 -13.37 9.35
N ASN A 63 -13.18 -14.68 9.16
CA ASN A 63 -13.96 -15.52 8.26
C ASN A 63 -13.91 -15.13 6.76
N VAL A 64 -12.93 -14.30 6.36
CA VAL A 64 -12.70 -13.96 4.95
C VAL A 64 -11.37 -14.59 4.50
N ASN A 65 -11.46 -15.73 3.86
CA ASN A 65 -10.28 -16.48 3.41
C ASN A 65 -9.59 -15.84 2.21
N VAL A 66 -8.35 -16.28 1.94
CA VAL A 66 -7.62 -15.94 0.71
C VAL A 66 -8.48 -16.29 -0.50
N PRO A 67 -8.72 -15.35 -1.43
CA PRO A 67 -9.61 -15.59 -2.57
C PRO A 67 -8.98 -16.54 -3.59
N LYS A 68 -9.77 -17.50 -4.08
CA LYS A 68 -9.34 -18.42 -5.17
C LYS A 68 -9.27 -17.72 -6.53
N ARG A 69 -9.97 -16.59 -6.71
CA ARG A 69 -10.02 -15.86 -7.97
C ARG A 69 -8.70 -15.15 -8.24
N THR A 70 -7.99 -15.55 -9.29
CA THR A 70 -6.66 -15.04 -9.65
C THR A 70 -6.60 -13.51 -9.82
N MET A 71 -7.68 -12.89 -10.32
CA MET A 71 -7.78 -11.43 -10.43
C MET A 71 -7.77 -10.69 -9.09
N ARG A 72 -7.87 -11.40 -7.95
CA ARG A 72 -7.79 -10.84 -6.59
C ARG A 72 -6.47 -11.12 -5.90
N LEU A 73 -5.55 -11.79 -6.59
CA LEU A 73 -4.24 -12.16 -6.09
C LEU A 73 -3.14 -11.24 -6.67
N PRO A 74 -1.94 -11.23 -6.10
CA PRO A 74 -0.78 -10.58 -6.70
C PRO A 74 -0.57 -11.00 -8.16
N ASN A 75 0.13 -10.19 -8.92
CA ASN A 75 0.42 -10.36 -10.36
C ASN A 75 -0.77 -10.15 -11.31
N ALA A 76 -1.99 -9.98 -10.81
CA ALA A 76 -3.14 -9.72 -11.67
C ALA A 76 -3.01 -8.38 -12.40
N PRO A 77 -3.29 -8.32 -13.73
CA PRO A 77 -3.19 -7.07 -14.46
C PRO A 77 -4.25 -6.06 -14.00
N ARG A 78 -3.85 -4.81 -13.86
CA ARG A 78 -4.70 -3.65 -13.54
C ARG A 78 -4.70 -2.70 -14.74
N ARG A 79 -5.31 -3.12 -15.86
CA ARG A 79 -5.29 -2.40 -17.15
C ARG A 79 -5.80 -0.97 -17.04
N TYR A 80 -6.81 -0.71 -16.19
CA TYR A 80 -7.41 0.61 -16.01
C TYR A 80 -6.44 1.68 -15.46
N ARG A 81 -5.31 1.27 -14.89
CA ARG A 81 -4.26 2.14 -14.37
C ARG A 81 -2.86 1.83 -14.94
N ASN A 82 -2.79 0.99 -15.95
CA ASN A 82 -1.55 0.50 -16.54
C ASN A 82 -0.54 -0.01 -15.48
N GLY A 83 -0.99 -0.97 -14.68
CA GLY A 83 -0.20 -1.49 -13.57
C GLY A 83 -0.51 -2.94 -13.24
N THR A 84 0.16 -3.44 -12.22
CA THR A 84 0.00 -4.78 -11.66
C THR A 84 -0.58 -4.73 -10.26
N HIS A 85 -1.35 -5.72 -9.88
CA HIS A 85 -1.83 -5.93 -8.53
C HIS A 85 -0.69 -6.46 -7.66
N LYS A 86 -0.37 -5.76 -6.57
CA LYS A 86 0.72 -6.15 -5.67
C LYS A 86 0.24 -6.89 -4.41
N GLY A 87 -1.07 -6.94 -4.21
CA GLY A 87 -1.67 -7.45 -2.98
C GLY A 87 -2.76 -8.50 -3.17
N ILE A 88 -3.47 -8.77 -2.10
CA ILE A 88 -4.63 -9.65 -2.03
C ILE A 88 -5.87 -8.78 -1.79
N ASP A 89 -6.91 -8.95 -2.62
CA ASP A 89 -8.22 -8.31 -2.41
C ASP A 89 -9.13 -9.27 -1.62
N PHE A 90 -9.09 -9.19 -0.28
CA PHE A 90 -10.00 -9.94 0.58
C PHE A 90 -11.43 -9.40 0.42
N PHE A 91 -12.35 -10.24 -0.04
CA PHE A 91 -13.72 -9.83 -0.34
C PHE A 91 -14.53 -9.67 0.94
N ALA A 92 -14.43 -8.50 1.55
CA ALA A 92 -15.12 -8.12 2.76
C ALA A 92 -16.21 -7.09 2.48
N ASN A 93 -17.36 -7.22 3.12
CA ASN A 93 -18.43 -6.23 3.03
C ASN A 93 -17.97 -4.90 3.64
N TRP A 94 -18.62 -3.80 3.23
CA TRP A 94 -18.42 -2.50 3.85
C TRP A 94 -18.61 -2.57 5.37
N GLY A 95 -17.59 -2.07 6.10
CA GLY A 95 -17.65 -2.04 7.55
C GLY A 95 -17.18 -3.33 8.24
N THR A 96 -16.72 -4.36 7.50
CA THR A 96 -16.13 -5.55 8.11
C THR A 96 -14.88 -5.16 8.91
N PRO A 97 -14.74 -5.61 10.19
CA PRO A 97 -13.55 -5.34 10.98
C PRO A 97 -12.26 -5.80 10.32
N VAL A 98 -11.24 -4.94 10.33
CA VAL A 98 -9.90 -5.22 9.80
C VAL A 98 -8.90 -5.24 10.95
N LYS A 99 -8.15 -6.33 11.07
CA LYS A 99 -7.18 -6.60 12.13
C LYS A 99 -5.75 -6.58 11.57
N ALA A 100 -4.79 -6.20 12.41
CA ALA A 100 -3.37 -6.36 12.10
C ALA A 100 -3.02 -7.84 11.96
N VAL A 101 -2.27 -8.21 10.90
CA VAL A 101 -1.89 -9.61 10.64
C VAL A 101 -0.81 -10.12 11.60
N ALA A 102 -0.04 -9.22 12.21
CA ALA A 102 1.05 -9.48 13.16
C ALA A 102 1.36 -8.21 13.95
N ASP A 103 2.25 -8.32 14.93
CA ASP A 103 2.77 -7.18 15.71
C ASP A 103 3.55 -6.22 14.79
N GLY A 104 3.46 -4.91 15.07
CA GLY A 104 4.16 -3.91 14.26
C GLY A 104 4.03 -2.50 14.80
N ILE A 105 4.62 -1.56 14.08
CA ILE A 105 4.55 -0.13 14.36
C ILE A 105 3.82 0.55 13.20
N VAL A 106 2.86 1.41 13.51
CA VAL A 106 2.17 2.21 12.49
C VAL A 106 3.16 3.22 11.89
N VAL A 107 3.44 3.14 10.60
CA VAL A 107 4.30 4.12 9.90
C VAL A 107 3.48 5.11 9.08
N ARG A 108 2.23 4.76 8.72
CA ARG A 108 1.28 5.64 8.05
C ARG A 108 -0.15 5.30 8.44
N SER A 109 -0.98 6.34 8.59
CA SER A 109 -2.42 6.22 8.87
C SER A 109 -3.18 7.38 8.24
N ASP A 110 -3.92 7.10 7.17
CA ASP A 110 -4.61 8.12 6.35
C ASP A 110 -6.02 8.44 6.91
N GLN A 111 -6.12 8.75 8.19
CA GLN A 111 -7.40 9.03 8.88
C GLN A 111 -8.18 10.18 8.22
N ASN A 112 -7.47 11.17 7.68
CA ASN A 112 -8.04 12.38 7.08
C ASN A 112 -8.15 12.31 5.54
N PHE A 113 -7.99 11.12 4.94
CA PHE A 113 -8.13 10.96 3.50
C PHE A 113 -9.49 11.47 3.02
N LYS A 114 -9.47 12.23 1.93
CA LYS A 114 -10.66 12.71 1.22
C LYS A 114 -10.64 12.21 -0.21
N GLU A 115 -11.78 11.73 -0.67
CA GLU A 115 -11.93 11.34 -2.07
C GLU A 115 -11.65 12.51 -3.00
N VAL A 116 -10.95 12.24 -4.09
CA VAL A 116 -10.85 13.18 -5.20
C VAL A 116 -12.14 13.15 -6.04
N PRO A 117 -12.48 14.24 -6.75
CA PRO A 117 -13.59 14.22 -7.71
C PRO A 117 -13.44 13.10 -8.75
N SER A 118 -14.56 12.51 -9.16
CA SER A 118 -14.57 11.37 -10.10
C SER A 118 -13.90 11.69 -11.43
N ASP A 119 -14.19 12.85 -12.00
CA ASP A 119 -13.60 13.34 -13.25
C ASP A 119 -12.08 13.56 -13.12
N PHE A 120 -11.61 14.12 -12.00
CA PHE A 120 -10.18 14.26 -11.72
C PHE A 120 -9.50 12.89 -11.67
N ARG A 121 -10.11 11.92 -10.97
CA ARG A 121 -9.59 10.54 -10.89
C ARG A 121 -9.48 9.91 -12.27
N GLU A 122 -10.51 10.03 -13.10
CA GLU A 122 -10.53 9.46 -14.46
C GLU A 122 -9.48 10.11 -15.38
N ASN A 123 -9.35 11.44 -15.33
CA ASN A 123 -8.33 12.17 -16.09
C ASN A 123 -6.91 11.74 -15.69
N MET A 124 -6.67 11.59 -14.40
CA MET A 124 -5.39 11.14 -13.86
C MET A 124 -5.05 9.72 -14.32
N LEU A 125 -6.00 8.78 -14.27
CA LEU A 125 -5.81 7.41 -14.75
C LEU A 125 -5.61 7.35 -16.29
N SER A 126 -6.31 8.20 -17.04
CA SER A 126 -6.06 8.37 -18.47
C SER A 126 -4.63 8.85 -18.74
N ALA A 127 -4.11 9.76 -17.93
CA ALA A 127 -2.73 10.20 -18.04
C ALA A 127 -1.73 9.08 -17.77
N THR A 128 -1.99 8.16 -16.81
CA THR A 128 -1.12 7.00 -16.55
C THR A 128 -0.99 6.09 -17.77
N THR A 129 -2.05 5.98 -18.59
CA THR A 129 -2.02 5.22 -19.84
C THR A 129 -1.03 5.83 -20.85
N LYS A 130 -0.95 7.15 -20.92
CA LYS A 130 -0.01 7.85 -21.83
C LYS A 130 1.43 7.74 -21.34
N VAL A 131 1.65 7.73 -20.04
CA VAL A 131 2.98 7.60 -19.42
C VAL A 131 3.49 6.15 -19.47
N GLY A 132 2.58 5.18 -19.56
CA GLY A 132 2.93 3.75 -19.62
C GLY A 132 2.97 3.05 -18.25
N TYR A 133 2.77 3.75 -17.15
CA TYR A 133 2.73 3.18 -15.78
C TYR A 133 1.95 4.10 -14.84
N THR A 134 1.53 3.56 -13.68
CA THR A 134 0.97 4.36 -12.58
C THR A 134 2.11 4.83 -11.67
N PRO A 135 2.35 6.17 -11.56
CA PRO A 135 3.29 6.70 -10.58
C PRO A 135 2.94 6.29 -9.15
N SER A 136 3.96 6.04 -8.33
CA SER A 136 3.78 5.62 -6.93
C SER A 136 3.00 6.63 -6.10
N ASP A 137 3.20 7.93 -6.34
CA ASP A 137 2.47 9.00 -5.64
C ASP A 137 0.96 8.91 -5.89
N ILE A 138 0.54 8.64 -7.15
CA ILE A 138 -0.86 8.45 -7.51
C ILE A 138 -1.40 7.19 -6.84
N PHE A 139 -0.65 6.09 -6.92
CA PHE A 139 -1.06 4.84 -6.31
C PHE A 139 -1.22 4.99 -4.79
N ASN A 140 -0.18 5.46 -4.12
CA ASN A 140 -0.12 5.50 -2.67
C ASN A 140 -1.03 6.56 -2.03
N ASN A 141 -1.24 7.73 -2.69
CA ASN A 141 -1.96 8.83 -2.06
C ASN A 141 -3.41 8.99 -2.55
N ILE A 142 -3.77 8.33 -3.65
CA ILE A 142 -5.11 8.44 -4.21
C ILE A 142 -5.78 7.08 -4.34
N LEU A 143 -5.11 6.12 -5.02
CA LEU A 143 -5.74 4.85 -5.36
C LEU A 143 -5.89 3.91 -4.16
N LEU A 144 -5.00 3.95 -3.17
CA LEU A 144 -5.16 3.17 -1.93
C LEU A 144 -6.28 3.68 -1.02
N GLY A 145 -6.70 4.95 -1.20
CA GLY A 145 -7.72 5.55 -0.33
C GLY A 145 -7.25 5.71 1.11
N LYS A 146 -8.14 5.49 2.07
CA LYS A 146 -7.75 5.38 3.49
C LYS A 146 -6.91 4.12 3.66
N ALA A 147 -5.67 4.30 4.10
CA ALA A 147 -4.74 3.20 4.28
C ALA A 147 -3.98 3.29 5.60
N VAL A 148 -3.61 2.12 6.13
CA VAL A 148 -2.70 1.94 7.26
C VAL A 148 -1.51 1.15 6.77
N PHE A 149 -0.31 1.59 7.13
CA PHE A 149 0.94 0.88 6.86
C PHE A 149 1.58 0.49 8.19
N LEU A 150 1.89 -0.78 8.35
CA LEU A 150 2.55 -1.33 9.52
C LEU A 150 3.96 -1.81 9.16
N ASP A 151 4.94 -1.37 9.93
CA ASP A 151 6.31 -1.85 9.88
C ASP A 151 6.50 -2.95 10.93
N HIS A 152 6.84 -4.14 10.50
CA HIS A 152 7.09 -5.30 11.35
C HIS A 152 8.58 -5.52 11.64
N GLY A 153 9.46 -4.59 11.21
CA GLY A 153 10.90 -4.78 11.32
C GLY A 153 11.37 -6.01 10.54
N PHE A 154 12.29 -6.77 11.14
CA PHE A 154 12.89 -7.97 10.55
C PHE A 154 12.33 -9.28 11.17
N ASP A 155 11.27 -9.18 11.96
CA ASP A 155 10.79 -10.31 12.78
C ASP A 155 9.91 -11.29 12.00
N LEU A 156 9.23 -10.85 10.92
CA LEU A 156 8.33 -11.69 10.16
C LEU A 156 9.04 -12.55 9.11
N VAL A 157 9.98 -11.96 8.37
CA VAL A 157 10.72 -12.65 7.31
C VAL A 157 12.21 -12.46 7.52
N PRO A 158 12.97 -13.49 7.89
CA PRO A 158 14.39 -13.37 8.18
C PRO A 158 15.18 -12.70 7.03
N GLY A 159 15.93 -11.66 7.37
CA GLY A 159 16.76 -10.90 6.42
C GLY A 159 16.02 -9.86 5.58
N PHE A 160 14.71 -9.63 5.85
CA PHE A 160 13.91 -8.60 5.21
C PHE A 160 13.19 -7.75 6.24
N ARG A 161 13.25 -6.43 6.09
CA ARG A 161 12.27 -5.54 6.74
C ARG A 161 10.93 -5.72 6.04
N THR A 162 9.87 -5.90 6.81
CA THR A 162 8.56 -6.23 6.28
C THR A 162 7.57 -5.10 6.56
N ILE A 163 6.88 -4.64 5.51
CA ILE A 163 5.81 -3.64 5.61
C ILE A 163 4.51 -4.28 5.14
N THR A 164 3.42 -4.13 5.90
CA THR A 164 2.08 -4.48 5.43
C THR A 164 1.22 -3.25 5.23
N ILE A 165 0.35 -3.29 4.22
CA ILE A 165 -0.53 -2.20 3.81
C ILE A 165 -1.97 -2.70 3.85
N TYR A 166 -2.84 -1.93 4.48
CA TYR A 166 -4.28 -2.18 4.58
C TYR A 166 -4.99 -0.99 3.93
N ALA A 167 -5.61 -1.19 2.78
CA ALA A 167 -6.14 -0.11 1.97
C ALA A 167 -7.64 -0.24 1.67
N HIS A 168 -8.21 0.79 1.06
CA HIS A 168 -9.64 0.96 0.80
C HIS A 168 -10.51 0.99 2.05
N LEU A 169 -9.94 1.35 3.21
CA LEU A 169 -10.66 1.36 4.48
C LEU A 169 -11.79 2.40 4.47
N SER A 170 -12.93 2.05 5.06
CA SER A 170 -14.02 3.00 5.34
C SER A 170 -13.74 3.83 6.59
N HIS A 171 -13.09 3.21 7.57
CA HIS A 171 -12.73 3.79 8.86
C HIS A 171 -11.37 3.27 9.32
N ILE A 172 -10.62 4.11 10.02
CA ILE A 172 -9.39 3.77 10.76
C ILE A 172 -9.61 4.13 12.21
N GLU A 173 -9.26 3.23 13.13
CA GLU A 173 -9.39 3.45 14.57
C GLU A 173 -8.56 4.66 15.02
N ARG A 174 -9.10 5.46 15.96
CA ARG A 174 -8.50 6.74 16.38
C ARG A 174 -7.11 6.61 17.01
N ASN A 175 -6.83 5.47 17.61
CA ASN A 175 -5.55 5.16 18.23
C ASN A 175 -4.51 4.63 17.24
N ILE A 176 -4.87 4.34 15.99
CA ILE A 176 -3.94 3.90 14.95
C ILE A 176 -3.27 5.12 14.33
N LYS A 177 -2.16 5.56 14.93
CA LYS A 177 -1.40 6.76 14.53
C LYS A 177 0.06 6.40 14.29
N PRO A 178 0.77 7.12 13.40
CA PRO A 178 2.20 6.90 13.18
C PRO A 178 2.99 6.93 14.50
N GLY A 179 3.86 5.92 14.70
CA GLY A 179 4.63 5.69 15.91
C GLY A 179 3.99 4.76 16.94
N GLU A 180 2.67 4.52 16.86
CA GLU A 180 1.98 3.62 17.79
C GLU A 180 2.27 2.15 17.47
N LYS A 181 2.41 1.35 18.51
CA LYS A 181 2.55 -0.10 18.42
C LYS A 181 1.18 -0.75 18.28
N VAL A 182 1.09 -1.76 17.44
CA VAL A 182 -0.07 -2.64 17.32
C VAL A 182 0.36 -4.08 17.54
N VAL A 183 -0.56 -4.89 18.07
CA VAL A 183 -0.34 -6.34 18.21
C VAL A 183 -1.16 -7.10 17.17
N GLY A 184 -0.70 -8.28 16.79
CA GLY A 184 -1.44 -9.17 15.89
C GLY A 184 -2.85 -9.42 16.40
N GLY A 185 -3.84 -9.34 15.50
CA GLY A 185 -5.27 -9.45 15.85
C GLY A 185 -5.91 -8.16 16.37
N GLN A 186 -5.15 -7.08 16.64
CA GLN A 186 -5.71 -5.80 17.05
C GLN A 186 -6.55 -5.19 15.92
N LEU A 187 -7.73 -4.66 16.27
CA LEU A 187 -8.57 -3.91 15.34
C LEU A 187 -7.85 -2.62 14.90
N ILE A 188 -7.71 -2.43 13.59
CA ILE A 188 -7.08 -1.23 13.01
C ILE A 188 -8.06 -0.36 12.22
N GLY A 189 -9.19 -0.92 11.82
CA GLY A 189 -10.21 -0.18 11.07
C GLY A 189 -11.27 -1.10 10.48
N ASN A 190 -11.97 -0.62 9.46
CA ASN A 190 -13.04 -1.36 8.78
C ASN A 190 -12.83 -1.32 7.27
N SER A 191 -13.15 -2.42 6.59
CA SER A 191 -13.12 -2.50 5.13
C SER A 191 -14.08 -1.50 4.48
N GLY A 192 -13.76 -1.09 3.28
CA GLY A 192 -14.55 -0.14 2.50
C GLY A 192 -14.16 -0.17 1.02
N ASN A 193 -14.25 0.99 0.37
CA ASN A 193 -13.87 1.14 -1.03
C ASN A 193 -13.25 2.52 -1.33
N THR A 194 -12.69 3.21 -0.32
CA THR A 194 -12.07 4.52 -0.53
C THR A 194 -10.93 4.44 -1.56
N GLY A 195 -10.72 5.49 -2.37
CA GLY A 195 -9.78 5.51 -3.49
C GLY A 195 -10.27 4.79 -4.75
N MET A 196 -11.40 4.09 -4.69
CA MET A 196 -12.01 3.42 -5.85
C MET A 196 -12.96 4.36 -6.59
N ARG A 197 -13.30 4.00 -7.84
CA ARG A 197 -14.25 4.75 -8.65
C ARG A 197 -15.63 4.86 -7.97
N GLU A 198 -16.11 3.76 -7.43
CA GLU A 198 -17.41 3.66 -6.78
C GLU A 198 -17.52 4.61 -5.57
N SER A 199 -16.43 4.77 -4.82
CA SER A 199 -16.37 5.71 -3.68
C SER A 199 -16.45 7.16 -4.15
N THR A 200 -15.79 7.53 -5.24
CA THR A 200 -15.86 8.89 -5.80
C THR A 200 -17.28 9.25 -6.30
N LEU A 201 -18.11 8.25 -6.53
CA LEU A 201 -19.53 8.40 -6.91
C LEU A 201 -20.48 8.26 -5.69
N GLY A 202 -19.95 8.20 -4.46
CA GLY A 202 -20.74 8.05 -3.24
C GLY A 202 -21.32 6.65 -3.02
N SER A 203 -20.92 5.65 -3.80
CA SER A 203 -21.39 4.27 -3.68
C SER A 203 -20.47 3.47 -2.73
N LYS A 204 -21.06 2.49 -2.03
CA LYS A 204 -20.33 1.50 -1.22
C LYS A 204 -20.05 0.19 -1.97
N SER A 205 -20.42 0.10 -3.25
CA SER A 205 -20.21 -1.10 -4.05
C SER A 205 -18.73 -1.40 -4.28
N GLY A 206 -18.41 -2.66 -4.55
CA GLY A 206 -17.05 -3.11 -4.75
C GLY A 206 -16.18 -3.15 -3.47
N SER A 207 -16.79 -2.97 -2.28
CA SER A 207 -16.08 -3.02 -1.00
C SER A 207 -15.22 -4.27 -0.87
N HIS A 208 -13.99 -4.09 -0.40
CA HIS A 208 -13.04 -5.15 -0.07
C HIS A 208 -11.88 -4.56 0.75
N LEU A 209 -11.09 -5.42 1.38
CA LEU A 209 -9.78 -5.04 1.92
C LEU A 209 -8.74 -5.35 0.86
N HIS A 210 -8.03 -4.34 0.38
CA HIS A 210 -6.78 -4.54 -0.36
C HIS A 210 -5.63 -4.61 0.64
N TRP A 211 -4.92 -5.76 0.67
CA TRP A 211 -3.81 -6.00 1.58
C TRP A 211 -2.54 -6.31 0.80
N GLU A 212 -1.45 -5.61 1.10
CA GLU A 212 -0.12 -5.85 0.51
C GLU A 212 0.90 -6.21 1.58
N MET A 213 1.93 -6.96 1.21
CA MET A 213 3.13 -7.19 2.00
C MET A 213 4.35 -6.92 1.14
N ILE A 214 5.20 -6.00 1.60
CA ILE A 214 6.43 -5.59 0.94
C ILE A 214 7.61 -6.08 1.77
N LEU A 215 8.56 -6.71 1.10
CA LEU A 215 9.84 -7.15 1.65
C LEU A 215 10.93 -6.19 1.18
N GLN A 216 11.68 -5.61 2.10
CA GLN A 216 12.76 -4.65 1.81
C GLN A 216 14.11 -5.24 2.19
N LYS A 217 15.09 -5.16 1.29
CA LYS A 217 16.47 -5.60 1.52
C LYS A 217 17.42 -4.83 0.61
N ASN A 218 18.51 -4.27 1.17
CA ASN A 218 19.57 -3.59 0.40
C ASN A 218 19.02 -2.56 -0.60
N ASP A 219 18.17 -1.65 -0.14
CA ASP A 219 17.51 -0.60 -0.95
C ASP A 219 16.60 -1.12 -2.09
N GLN A 220 16.28 -2.39 -2.10
CA GLN A 220 15.33 -3.01 -3.02
C GLN A 220 14.05 -3.41 -2.30
N GLU A 221 12.95 -3.37 -3.05
CA GLU A 221 11.63 -3.78 -2.57
C GLU A 221 11.01 -4.83 -3.49
N ILE A 222 10.36 -5.81 -2.88
CA ILE A 222 9.60 -6.80 -3.60
C ILE A 222 8.29 -7.11 -2.87
N TYR A 223 7.17 -7.17 -3.59
CA TYR A 223 5.90 -7.58 -2.99
C TYR A 223 5.78 -9.10 -2.91
N LEU A 224 5.03 -9.54 -1.91
CA LEU A 224 4.74 -10.96 -1.65
C LEU A 224 4.18 -11.66 -2.89
N GLY A 225 4.86 -12.72 -3.32
CA GLY A 225 4.43 -13.55 -4.45
C GLY A 225 4.65 -12.94 -5.82
N LYS A 226 5.53 -11.92 -5.97
CA LYS A 226 5.86 -11.34 -7.27
C LYS A 226 6.32 -12.42 -8.24
N ASN A 227 5.69 -12.46 -9.43
CA ASN A 227 5.98 -13.38 -10.53
C ASN A 227 5.73 -14.87 -10.23
N ILE A 228 5.18 -15.24 -9.06
CA ILE A 228 4.80 -16.62 -8.79
C ILE A 228 3.51 -16.95 -9.55
N PRO A 229 3.48 -18.05 -10.33
CA PRO A 229 2.28 -18.46 -11.08
C PRO A 229 1.24 -19.13 -10.17
N ASN A 230 -0.03 -19.15 -10.63
CA ASN A 230 -1.04 -20.02 -10.01
C ASN A 230 -0.93 -21.46 -10.58
N PRO A 231 -1.22 -22.50 -9.77
CA PRO A 231 -1.79 -22.46 -8.42
C PRO A 231 -0.77 -22.28 -7.28
N GLU A 232 0.52 -22.26 -7.56
CA GLU A 232 1.58 -22.14 -6.55
C GLU A 232 1.40 -20.90 -5.67
N LEU A 233 1.16 -19.72 -6.29
CA LEU A 233 0.87 -18.47 -5.58
C LEU A 233 -0.29 -18.64 -4.59
N TYR A 234 -1.42 -19.17 -5.04
CA TYR A 234 -2.59 -19.38 -4.16
C TYR A 234 -2.25 -20.29 -2.99
N ASN A 235 -1.58 -21.42 -3.22
CA ASN A 235 -1.22 -22.38 -2.18
C ASN A 235 -0.27 -21.76 -1.14
N MET A 236 0.73 -21.00 -1.58
CA MET A 236 1.62 -20.25 -0.71
C MET A 236 0.85 -19.26 0.17
N LEU A 237 0.01 -18.43 -0.42
CA LEU A 237 -0.79 -17.45 0.32
C LEU A 237 -1.79 -18.10 1.26
N TYR A 238 -2.42 -19.20 0.84
CA TYR A 238 -3.31 -19.99 1.69
C TYR A 238 -2.58 -20.52 2.93
N ASN A 239 -1.37 -21.06 2.77
CA ASN A 239 -0.56 -21.57 3.87
C ASN A 239 -0.09 -20.50 4.85
N ILE A 240 0.12 -19.25 4.40
CA ILE A 240 0.51 -18.14 5.27
C ILE A 240 -0.61 -17.77 6.25
N PHE A 241 -1.88 -17.91 5.84
CA PHE A 241 -3.05 -17.49 6.64
C PHE A 241 -3.81 -18.66 7.30
N ASN A 242 -3.28 -19.91 7.22
CA ASN A 242 -3.92 -21.12 7.80
C ASN A 242 -2.96 -22.02 8.58
#